data_88b24aa26ef061c9e329d1c5e33f987d
#
_entry.id   88b24aa26ef061c9e329d1c5e33f987d
#
_cell.length_a   1.000
_cell.length_b   1.000
_cell.length_c   1.000
_cell.angle_alpha   90.00
_cell.angle_beta   90.00
_cell.angle_gamma   90.00
#
_symmetry.space_group_name_H-M   'P 1'
#
loop_
_entity.id
_entity.type
_entity.pdbx_description
1 polymer ?
#
loop_
_entity_poly.entity_id
_entity_poly.type
_entity_poly.pdbx_seq_one_letter_code
_entity_poly.pdbx_strand_id
1 'polypeptide(L)'
;MKLRELVFLLVGIVFSFPFYGQTPDDNILIERCEDSYVFFEEDGIPQVRNKKETTYLASRMGTTFQSAAFYGEYISLDGASVKGGNSSKAQHKSATPENIFFDDTKVCFFQITLDRKGKSCQTTFKRTFHDLRYFTKIYLSEDFFIKEKKVTFTIPASLSHYRFQEMNFPANIRVNTAKDSQGNTQITYTIVHLPGMKQEEGMPPVAQVYPHLLITGSFTNHEALYQWSNQLAQVDCHIPELPALRR
;
A
#
# COMPACT_ATOMS: atom_id res chain seq x y z
N MET A 1 -55.23 -7.07 -31.26
CA MET A 1 -53.88 -7.12 -30.72
C MET A 1 -53.89 -6.35 -29.41
N LYS A 2 -53.70 -7.05 -28.29
CA LYS A 2 -54.01 -6.49 -26.93
C LYS A 2 -52.84 -5.66 -26.41
N LEU A 3 -53.14 -4.47 -25.99
CA LEU A 3 -52.21 -3.46 -25.43
C LEU A 3 -51.27 -3.96 -24.31
N ARG A 4 -51.43 -5.16 -23.83
CA ARG A 4 -50.62 -5.78 -22.76
C ARG A 4 -49.26 -6.35 -23.25
N GLU A 5 -49.09 -6.62 -24.53
CA GLU A 5 -47.85 -7.22 -25.07
C GLU A 5 -46.82 -6.16 -25.46
N LEU A 6 -47.23 -4.88 -25.63
CA LEU A 6 -46.32 -3.79 -25.95
C LEU A 6 -45.57 -3.26 -24.75
N VAL A 7 -46.06 -3.52 -23.53
CA VAL A 7 -45.41 -3.02 -22.30
C VAL A 7 -44.23 -3.88 -21.87
N PHE A 8 -44.21 -5.16 -22.26
CA PHE A 8 -43.09 -6.07 -21.93
C PHE A 8 -41.87 -5.91 -22.82
N LEU A 9 -42.00 -5.30 -23.99
CA LEU A 9 -40.89 -5.07 -24.91
C LEU A 9 -40.08 -3.77 -24.59
N LEU A 10 -40.66 -2.89 -23.75
CA LEU A 10 -40.07 -1.61 -23.37
C LEU A 10 -39.27 -1.65 -22.06
N VAL A 11 -39.36 -2.77 -21.30
CA VAL A 11 -38.61 -2.97 -20.03
C VAL A 11 -37.26 -3.66 -20.24
N GLY A 12 -37.01 -4.19 -21.43
CA GLY A 12 -35.75 -4.91 -21.76
C GLY A 12 -34.57 -4.05 -22.23
N ILE A 13 -34.72 -2.69 -22.32
CA ILE A 13 -33.65 -1.80 -22.83
C ILE A 13 -33.06 -0.92 -21.72
N VAL A 14 -33.15 -1.34 -20.48
CA VAL A 14 -32.59 -0.53 -19.41
C VAL A 14 -31.40 -1.27 -18.79
N PHE A 15 -30.26 -0.59 -18.87
CA PHE A 15 -29.00 -0.81 -18.14
C PHE A 15 -27.96 -1.78 -18.71
N SER A 16 -27.58 -1.60 -19.96
CA SER A 16 -26.15 -1.66 -20.26
C SER A 16 -25.60 -0.23 -20.26
N PHE A 17 -25.41 0.36 -19.09
CA PHE A 17 -24.45 1.46 -19.02
C PHE A 17 -23.07 0.89 -19.33
N PRO A 18 -22.43 1.30 -20.43
CA PRO A 18 -21.01 1.06 -20.54
C PRO A 18 -20.41 1.78 -19.34
N PHE A 19 -19.75 1.05 -18.47
CA PHE A 19 -18.75 1.64 -17.58
C PHE A 19 -17.71 2.26 -18.52
N TYR A 20 -17.96 3.49 -18.93
CA TYR A 20 -16.91 4.33 -19.48
C TYR A 20 -15.93 4.49 -18.32
N GLY A 21 -14.87 3.70 -18.37
CA GLY A 21 -13.73 3.91 -17.50
C GLY A 21 -13.38 5.38 -17.64
N GLN A 22 -13.51 6.14 -16.56
CA GLN A 22 -13.07 7.52 -16.54
C GLN A 22 -11.64 7.50 -17.04
N THR A 23 -11.40 8.11 -18.19
CA THR A 23 -10.04 8.35 -18.66
C THR A 23 -9.38 9.17 -17.55
N PRO A 24 -8.27 8.68 -16.97
CA PRO A 24 -7.65 9.40 -15.87
C PRO A 24 -7.27 10.79 -16.36
N ASP A 25 -7.78 11.81 -15.69
CA ASP A 25 -7.41 13.21 -15.93
C ASP A 25 -6.03 13.52 -15.36
N ASP A 26 -5.33 12.48 -14.93
CA ASP A 26 -4.01 12.57 -14.32
C ASP A 26 -2.93 12.74 -15.39
N ASN A 27 -2.04 13.70 -15.17
CA ASN A 27 -0.88 13.93 -16.03
C ASN A 27 0.12 12.77 -16.01
N ILE A 28 0.02 11.93 -14.98
CA ILE A 28 0.82 10.71 -14.75
C ILE A 28 -0.13 9.54 -14.48
N LEU A 29 0.22 8.38 -14.99
CA LEU A 29 -0.39 7.10 -14.60
C LEU A 29 0.69 6.10 -14.21
N ILE A 30 0.31 5.12 -13.42
CA ILE A 30 1.13 3.93 -13.15
C ILE A 30 0.80 2.90 -14.22
N GLU A 31 1.76 2.68 -15.13
CA GLU A 31 1.64 1.68 -16.18
C GLU A 31 1.73 0.26 -15.60
N ARG A 32 2.71 0.05 -14.69
CA ARG A 32 2.93 -1.22 -14.00
C ARG A 32 3.48 -0.99 -12.61
N CYS A 33 2.95 -1.72 -11.64
CA CYS A 33 3.48 -1.78 -10.28
C CYS A 33 3.65 -3.24 -9.85
N GLU A 34 4.84 -3.63 -9.46
CA GLU A 34 5.13 -4.92 -8.83
C GLU A 34 5.53 -4.67 -7.39
N ASP A 35 4.74 -5.22 -6.46
CA ASP A 35 4.92 -5.05 -5.03
C ASP A 35 5.00 -6.42 -4.37
N SER A 36 6.19 -6.83 -3.95
CA SER A 36 6.46 -8.16 -3.41
C SER A 36 6.81 -8.09 -1.93
N TYR A 37 6.22 -8.98 -1.16
CA TYR A 37 6.40 -9.14 0.28
C TYR A 37 6.83 -10.57 0.56
N VAL A 38 8.03 -10.76 1.10
CA VAL A 38 8.58 -12.06 1.46
C VAL A 38 8.68 -12.14 2.98
N PHE A 39 7.87 -13.01 3.58
CA PHE A 39 7.92 -13.31 5.01
C PHE A 39 9.10 -14.24 5.30
N PHE A 40 9.81 -13.96 6.36
CA PHE A 40 10.94 -14.79 6.83
C PHE A 40 11.11 -14.63 8.34
N GLU A 41 11.92 -15.50 8.93
CA GLU A 41 12.31 -15.41 10.32
C GLU A 41 13.82 -15.18 10.42
N GLU A 42 14.20 -14.27 11.27
CA GLU A 42 15.60 -14.01 11.63
C GLU A 42 15.71 -14.04 13.15
N ASP A 43 16.53 -14.91 13.68
CA ASP A 43 16.66 -15.19 15.13
C ASP A 43 15.32 -15.49 15.83
N GLY A 44 14.42 -16.18 15.15
CA GLY A 44 13.07 -16.49 15.64
C GLY A 44 12.08 -15.31 15.65
N ILE A 45 12.47 -14.18 15.09
CA ILE A 45 11.61 -13.00 14.97
C ILE A 45 11.05 -12.92 13.54
N PRO A 46 9.72 -12.94 13.37
CA PRO A 46 9.10 -12.80 12.06
C PRO A 46 9.32 -11.41 11.49
N GLN A 47 9.74 -11.35 10.24
CA GLN A 47 9.99 -10.12 9.49
C GLN A 47 9.40 -10.21 8.08
N VAL A 48 9.27 -9.06 7.39
CA VAL A 48 8.85 -9.02 5.98
C VAL A 48 9.79 -8.15 5.18
N ARG A 49 10.36 -8.72 4.13
CA ARG A 49 11.12 -7.97 3.12
C ARG A 49 10.18 -7.55 1.99
N ASN A 50 10.15 -6.25 1.71
CA ASN A 50 9.33 -5.67 0.65
C ASN A 50 10.22 -5.13 -0.48
N LYS A 51 9.82 -5.41 -1.72
CA LYS A 51 10.38 -4.76 -2.91
C LYS A 51 9.22 -4.24 -3.74
N LYS A 52 9.15 -2.93 -3.94
CA LYS A 52 8.16 -2.26 -4.77
C LYS A 52 8.82 -1.61 -5.98
N GLU A 53 8.41 -2.02 -7.18
CA GLU A 53 8.86 -1.47 -8.46
C GLU A 53 7.65 -0.84 -9.16
N THR A 54 7.74 0.45 -9.45
CA THR A 54 6.63 1.20 -10.05
C THR A 54 7.11 1.89 -11.33
N THR A 55 6.47 1.57 -12.45
CA THR A 55 6.69 2.23 -13.73
C THR A 55 5.60 3.29 -13.94
N TYR A 56 6.03 4.54 -14.00
CA TYR A 56 5.18 5.69 -14.28
C TYR A 56 5.26 6.06 -15.74
N LEU A 57 4.14 6.52 -16.31
CA LEU A 57 4.01 6.96 -17.69
C LEU A 57 3.39 8.35 -17.73
N ALA A 58 4.02 9.27 -18.45
CA ALA A 58 3.48 10.61 -18.66
C ALA A 58 2.34 10.60 -19.69
N SER A 59 1.16 11.08 -19.30
CA SER A 59 0.00 11.30 -20.18
C SER A 59 0.08 12.64 -20.90
N ARG A 60 0.82 13.61 -20.33
CA ARG A 60 1.04 14.95 -20.86
C ARG A 60 2.52 15.32 -20.85
N MET A 61 2.85 16.42 -21.50
CA MET A 61 4.21 16.95 -21.57
C MET A 61 4.54 17.75 -20.31
N GLY A 62 5.81 17.69 -19.84
CA GLY A 62 6.33 18.55 -18.79
C GLY A 62 5.77 18.24 -17.40
N THR A 63 5.54 16.98 -17.08
CA THR A 63 4.93 16.58 -15.81
C THR A 63 5.97 16.27 -14.74
N THR A 64 5.82 16.89 -13.57
CA THR A 64 6.66 16.65 -12.38
C THR A 64 5.82 16.06 -11.26
N PHE A 65 6.37 15.04 -10.58
CA PHE A 65 5.72 14.34 -9.47
C PHE A 65 6.75 13.81 -8.48
N GLN A 66 6.27 13.33 -7.34
CA GLN A 66 7.09 12.68 -6.33
C GLN A 66 6.75 11.19 -6.25
N SER A 67 7.77 10.35 -6.12
CA SER A 67 7.63 8.95 -5.75
C SER A 67 8.35 8.74 -4.42
N ALA A 68 7.66 8.17 -3.43
CA ALA A 68 8.12 8.14 -2.05
C ALA A 68 7.92 6.79 -1.37
N ALA A 69 8.71 6.54 -0.32
CA ALA A 69 8.54 5.44 0.60
C ALA A 69 8.80 5.90 2.04
N PHE A 70 7.92 5.49 2.96
CA PHE A 70 8.07 5.75 4.38
C PHE A 70 8.89 4.65 5.05
N TYR A 71 9.68 5.04 6.06
CA TYR A 71 10.50 4.18 6.89
C TYR A 71 10.71 4.81 8.28
N GLY A 72 11.20 4.04 9.25
CA GLY A 72 11.36 4.51 10.63
C GLY A 72 11.96 3.40 11.50
N GLU A 73 11.65 3.40 12.78
CA GLU A 73 12.21 2.44 13.76
C GLU A 73 11.91 0.98 13.37
N TYR A 74 10.66 0.69 13.00
CA TYR A 74 10.21 -0.68 12.69
C TYR A 74 10.29 -1.05 11.22
N ILE A 75 10.69 -0.11 10.37
CA ILE A 75 10.76 -0.29 8.91
C ILE A 75 12.05 0.31 8.40
N SER A 76 13.05 -0.51 8.04
CA SER A 76 14.26 -0.01 7.39
C SER A 76 14.03 0.26 5.90
N LEU A 77 14.76 1.23 5.36
CA LEU A 77 14.88 1.47 3.93
C LEU A 77 16.21 0.88 3.45
N ASP A 78 16.15 -0.27 2.77
CA ASP A 78 17.31 -1.04 2.34
C ASP A 78 17.85 -0.59 0.98
N GLY A 79 17.03 0.17 0.23
CA GLY A 79 17.43 0.73 -1.04
C GLY A 79 16.33 1.52 -1.72
N ALA A 80 16.77 2.53 -2.46
CA ALA A 80 15.91 3.37 -3.30
C ALA A 80 16.64 3.73 -4.58
N SER A 81 15.99 3.61 -5.73
CA SER A 81 16.56 3.96 -7.03
C SER A 81 15.52 4.37 -8.05
N VAL A 82 15.96 5.15 -9.05
CA VAL A 82 15.14 5.56 -10.20
C VAL A 82 15.90 5.22 -11.48
N LYS A 83 15.17 4.73 -12.47
CA LYS A 83 15.66 4.50 -13.83
C LYS A 83 14.79 5.28 -14.82
N GLY A 84 15.40 6.03 -15.70
CA GLY A 84 14.69 6.88 -16.68
C GLY A 84 14.16 8.19 -16.08
N GLY A 85 13.67 9.09 -16.93
CA GLY A 85 13.25 10.43 -16.54
C GLY A 85 14.40 11.34 -16.08
N ASN A 86 14.07 12.57 -15.73
CA ASN A 86 14.95 13.47 -14.99
C ASN A 86 14.57 13.39 -13.53
N SER A 87 15.43 12.83 -12.68
CA SER A 87 15.13 12.63 -11.26
C SER A 87 16.16 13.33 -10.38
N SER A 88 15.72 13.82 -9.23
CA SER A 88 16.63 14.20 -8.15
C SER A 88 17.39 12.98 -7.63
N LYS A 89 18.43 13.20 -6.86
CA LYS A 89 18.97 12.18 -5.93
C LYS A 89 17.88 11.85 -4.89
N ALA A 90 18.01 10.69 -4.24
CA ALA A 90 17.16 10.36 -3.10
C ALA A 90 17.24 11.46 -2.04
N GLN A 91 16.09 11.97 -1.62
CA GLN A 91 15.96 12.97 -0.57
C GLN A 91 15.29 12.32 0.64
N HIS A 92 15.73 12.68 1.83
CA HIS A 92 15.20 12.14 3.09
C HIS A 92 14.72 13.30 3.96
N LYS A 93 13.52 13.17 4.52
CA LYS A 93 12.93 14.16 5.42
C LYS A 93 12.20 13.44 6.56
N SER A 94 12.04 14.13 7.71
CA SER A 94 11.05 13.73 8.70
C SER A 94 9.65 13.83 8.07
N ALA A 95 8.81 12.84 8.35
CA ALA A 95 7.41 12.82 7.94
C ALA A 95 6.47 13.12 9.12
N THR A 96 7.01 13.58 10.25
CA THR A 96 6.26 13.93 11.45
C THR A 96 5.27 15.06 11.14
N PRO A 97 3.97 14.86 11.37
CA PRO A 97 2.98 15.92 11.27
C PRO A 97 3.28 17.04 12.29
N GLU A 98 2.96 18.29 11.92
CA GLU A 98 3.26 19.49 12.76
C GLU A 98 2.66 19.44 14.17
N ASN A 99 1.59 18.66 14.39
CA ASN A 99 0.86 18.57 15.67
C ASN A 99 1.28 17.36 16.51
N ILE A 100 2.21 16.54 16.04
CA ILE A 100 2.70 15.37 16.78
C ILE A 100 4.05 15.72 17.39
N PHE A 101 4.14 15.57 18.71
CA PHE A 101 5.35 15.91 19.47
C PHE A 101 6.57 15.05 19.06
N PHE A 102 6.33 13.77 18.82
CA PHE A 102 7.39 12.83 18.42
C PHE A 102 6.84 11.76 17.48
N ASP A 103 7.50 11.60 16.34
CA ASP A 103 7.32 10.50 15.41
C ASP A 103 8.66 10.31 14.70
N ASP A 104 9.19 9.11 14.71
CA ASP A 104 10.45 8.77 14.03
C ASP A 104 10.27 8.50 12.53
N THR A 105 9.04 8.59 12.03
CA THR A 105 8.72 8.34 10.63
C THR A 105 9.48 9.31 9.72
N LYS A 106 10.18 8.72 8.77
CA LYS A 106 10.92 9.41 7.70
C LYS A 106 10.35 9.04 6.36
N VAL A 107 10.53 9.91 5.40
CA VAL A 107 10.20 9.67 3.99
C VAL A 107 11.44 9.81 3.13
N CYS A 108 11.68 8.79 2.30
CA CYS A 108 12.62 8.88 1.18
C CYS A 108 11.82 9.13 -0.09
N PHE A 109 12.18 10.14 -0.85
CA PHE A 109 11.47 10.48 -2.09
C PHE A 109 12.43 10.93 -3.20
N PHE A 110 11.93 10.77 -4.42
CA PHE A 110 12.51 11.31 -5.65
C PHE A 110 11.55 12.32 -6.24
N GLN A 111 12.05 13.48 -6.63
CA GLN A 111 11.32 14.38 -7.51
C GLN A 111 11.67 14.03 -8.96
N ILE A 112 10.67 13.71 -9.76
CA ILE A 112 10.84 13.15 -11.10
C ILE A 112 10.11 14.05 -12.10
N THR A 113 10.80 14.40 -13.20
CA THR A 113 10.21 15.14 -14.31
C THR A 113 10.24 14.31 -15.58
N LEU A 114 9.09 14.17 -16.22
CA LEU A 114 8.93 13.55 -17.53
C LEU A 114 8.63 14.66 -18.54
N ASP A 115 9.57 14.95 -19.42
CA ASP A 115 9.58 16.09 -20.33
C ASP A 115 8.59 15.99 -21.48
N ARG A 116 8.12 14.80 -21.82
CA ARG A 116 7.21 14.56 -22.94
C ARG A 116 6.20 13.46 -22.67
N LYS A 117 5.04 13.55 -23.34
CA LYS A 117 4.03 12.50 -23.35
C LYS A 117 4.63 11.16 -23.81
N GLY A 118 4.23 10.08 -23.17
CA GLY A 118 4.69 8.72 -23.44
C GLY A 118 6.06 8.38 -22.85
N LYS A 119 6.75 9.33 -22.22
CA LYS A 119 7.99 9.04 -21.48
C LYS A 119 7.67 8.33 -20.18
N SER A 120 8.48 7.34 -19.84
CA SER A 120 8.34 6.55 -18.62
C SER A 120 9.59 6.65 -17.74
N CYS A 121 9.40 6.35 -16.45
CA CYS A 121 10.47 6.08 -15.51
C CYS A 121 10.04 4.95 -14.57
N GLN A 122 11.01 4.28 -13.98
CA GLN A 122 10.79 3.23 -12.99
C GLN A 122 11.44 3.61 -11.67
N THR A 123 10.69 3.54 -10.57
CA THR A 123 11.23 3.64 -9.21
C THR A 123 11.27 2.26 -8.57
N THR A 124 12.27 2.04 -7.73
CA THR A 124 12.38 0.83 -6.91
C THR A 124 12.67 1.23 -5.48
N PHE A 125 11.83 0.76 -4.55
CA PHE A 125 12.07 0.85 -3.11
C PHE A 125 12.19 -0.55 -2.53
N LYS A 126 13.17 -0.75 -1.63
CA LYS A 126 13.36 -1.98 -0.86
C LYS A 126 13.28 -1.63 0.61
N ARG A 127 12.47 -2.35 1.36
CA ARG A 127 12.25 -2.12 2.80
C ARG A 127 12.21 -3.45 3.52
N THR A 128 12.56 -3.42 4.82
CA THR A 128 12.35 -4.55 5.73
C THR A 128 11.49 -4.09 6.90
N PHE A 129 10.42 -4.79 7.16
CA PHE A 129 9.56 -4.63 8.31
C PHE A 129 10.07 -5.56 9.40
N HIS A 130 10.66 -5.00 10.45
CA HIS A 130 11.32 -5.75 11.52
C HIS A 130 10.34 -6.19 12.62
N ASP A 131 9.20 -5.50 12.75
CA ASP A 131 8.17 -5.84 13.72
C ASP A 131 6.80 -5.95 13.03
N LEU A 132 6.31 -7.18 12.89
CA LEU A 132 5.06 -7.44 12.19
C LEU A 132 3.81 -7.03 12.99
N ARG A 133 3.95 -6.61 14.24
CA ARG A 133 2.84 -6.00 15.02
C ARG A 133 2.42 -4.68 14.42
N TYR A 134 3.32 -3.99 13.70
CA TYR A 134 3.05 -2.75 12.97
C TYR A 134 2.76 -2.98 11.46
N PHE A 135 2.92 -4.21 10.97
CA PHE A 135 2.59 -4.58 9.58
C PHE A 135 1.14 -5.06 9.47
N THR A 136 0.19 -4.14 9.65
CA THR A 136 -1.24 -4.46 9.82
C THR A 136 -2.10 -4.14 8.61
N LYS A 137 -1.62 -3.29 7.68
CA LYS A 137 -2.44 -2.81 6.57
C LYS A 137 -1.61 -2.51 5.32
N ILE A 138 -2.12 -2.90 4.17
CA ILE A 138 -1.55 -2.56 2.86
C ILE A 138 -2.67 -2.05 1.95
N TYR A 139 -2.55 -0.81 1.49
CA TYR A 139 -3.43 -0.25 0.48
C TYR A 139 -3.05 -0.74 -0.91
N LEU A 140 -4.05 -1.08 -1.72
CA LEU A 140 -3.84 -1.53 -3.10
C LEU A 140 -3.88 -0.37 -4.09
N SER A 141 -4.59 0.73 -3.75
CA SER A 141 -4.57 1.97 -4.50
C SER A 141 -3.26 2.74 -4.30
N GLU A 142 -2.92 3.57 -5.26
CA GLU A 142 -1.78 4.51 -5.25
C GLU A 142 -2.30 5.92 -5.50
N ASP A 143 -1.46 6.93 -5.45
CA ASP A 143 -1.84 8.32 -5.70
C ASP A 143 -2.30 8.57 -7.16
N PHE A 144 -1.84 7.72 -8.10
CA PHE A 144 -2.17 7.82 -9.51
C PHE A 144 -3.00 6.64 -9.99
N PHE A 145 -3.71 6.84 -11.09
CA PHE A 145 -4.41 5.73 -11.76
C PHE A 145 -3.45 4.59 -12.09
N ILE A 146 -3.84 3.37 -11.74
CA ILE A 146 -3.08 2.15 -11.95
C ILE A 146 -3.65 1.41 -13.17
N LYS A 147 -2.83 1.20 -14.20
CA LYS A 147 -3.19 0.35 -15.33
C LYS A 147 -3.07 -1.13 -14.97
N GLU A 148 -1.95 -1.51 -14.34
CA GLU A 148 -1.70 -2.86 -13.86
C GLU A 148 -0.88 -2.84 -12.57
N LYS A 149 -1.32 -3.58 -11.55
CA LYS A 149 -0.55 -3.80 -10.31
C LYS A 149 -0.62 -5.26 -9.91
N LYS A 150 0.52 -5.80 -9.53
CA LYS A 150 0.65 -7.14 -8.97
C LYS A 150 1.23 -7.04 -7.55
N VAL A 151 0.49 -7.53 -6.57
CA VAL A 151 0.96 -7.63 -5.18
C VAL A 151 1.13 -9.10 -4.85
N THR A 152 2.32 -9.50 -4.40
CA THR A 152 2.65 -10.90 -4.15
C THR A 152 3.17 -11.06 -2.73
N PHE A 153 2.58 -11.98 -1.98
CA PHE A 153 3.05 -12.42 -0.67
C PHE A 153 3.63 -13.81 -0.78
N THR A 154 4.84 -14.01 -0.28
CA THR A 154 5.47 -15.33 -0.14
C THR A 154 5.62 -15.64 1.35
N ILE A 155 4.95 -16.68 1.82
CA ILE A 155 4.80 -16.99 3.24
C ILE A 155 5.30 -18.41 3.49
N PRO A 156 6.39 -18.60 4.27
CA PRO A 156 6.88 -19.93 4.64
C PRO A 156 5.87 -20.67 5.54
N ALA A 157 5.98 -21.98 5.60
CA ALA A 157 5.06 -22.82 6.37
C ALA A 157 5.03 -22.45 7.87
N SER A 158 6.16 -22.05 8.45
CA SER A 158 6.27 -21.59 9.84
C SER A 158 5.42 -20.38 10.16
N LEU A 159 5.20 -19.50 9.17
CA LEU A 159 4.41 -18.26 9.29
C LEU A 159 3.02 -18.37 8.66
N SER A 160 2.53 -19.58 8.39
CA SER A 160 1.23 -19.83 7.75
C SER A 160 0.01 -19.39 8.58
N HIS A 161 0.21 -18.98 9.82
CA HIS A 161 -0.83 -18.42 10.69
C HIS A 161 -1.23 -16.98 10.34
N TYR A 162 -0.40 -16.22 9.60
CA TYR A 162 -0.78 -14.90 9.12
C TYR A 162 -1.97 -14.99 8.16
N ARG A 163 -2.91 -14.05 8.30
CA ARG A 163 -4.15 -13.97 7.50
C ARG A 163 -4.25 -12.61 6.85
N PHE A 164 -4.86 -12.59 5.67
CA PHE A 164 -5.11 -11.41 4.87
C PHE A 164 -6.64 -11.27 4.70
N GLN A 165 -7.21 -10.22 5.26
CA GLN A 165 -8.62 -9.89 5.08
C GLN A 165 -8.76 -8.80 4.04
N GLU A 166 -9.53 -9.08 3.01
CA GLU A 166 -9.81 -8.18 1.89
C GLU A 166 -10.87 -7.17 2.29
N MET A 167 -10.57 -5.89 2.13
CA MET A 167 -11.46 -4.79 2.50
C MET A 167 -11.69 -3.88 1.29
N ASN A 168 -12.97 -3.57 1.02
CA ASN A 168 -13.42 -2.68 -0.07
C ASN A 168 -12.93 -3.12 -1.46
N PHE A 169 -12.85 -4.42 -1.71
CA PHE A 169 -12.34 -4.94 -2.98
C PHE A 169 -13.36 -4.75 -4.11
N PRO A 170 -13.00 -4.03 -5.17
CA PRO A 170 -13.79 -3.99 -6.38
C PRO A 170 -13.61 -5.28 -7.20
N ALA A 171 -14.55 -5.55 -8.10
CA ALA A 171 -14.58 -6.79 -8.89
C ALA A 171 -13.39 -6.97 -9.87
N ASN A 172 -12.61 -5.91 -10.12
CA ASN A 172 -11.43 -5.94 -10.99
C ASN A 172 -10.14 -6.38 -10.27
N ILE A 173 -10.20 -6.78 -8.99
CA ILE A 173 -9.10 -7.40 -8.26
C ILE A 173 -9.28 -8.92 -8.30
N ARG A 174 -8.25 -9.63 -8.78
CA ARG A 174 -8.22 -11.09 -8.81
C ARG A 174 -7.19 -11.60 -7.83
N VAL A 175 -7.51 -12.69 -7.16
CA VAL A 175 -6.64 -13.36 -6.18
C VAL A 175 -6.31 -14.76 -6.68
N ASN A 176 -5.05 -15.13 -6.58
CA ASN A 176 -4.57 -16.48 -6.83
C ASN A 176 -3.68 -16.93 -5.69
N THR A 177 -3.90 -18.16 -5.20
CA THR A 177 -3.06 -18.76 -4.17
C THR A 177 -2.45 -20.04 -4.72
N ALA A 178 -1.13 -20.16 -4.62
CA ALA A 178 -0.37 -21.33 -5.05
C ALA A 178 0.72 -21.67 -4.03
N LYS A 179 1.37 -22.81 -4.19
CA LYS A 179 2.63 -23.10 -3.52
C LYS A 179 3.78 -22.96 -4.51
N ASP A 180 4.88 -22.38 -4.04
CA ASP A 180 6.11 -22.35 -4.81
C ASP A 180 6.86 -23.67 -4.75
N SER A 181 7.99 -23.78 -5.45
CA SER A 181 8.83 -24.97 -5.47
C SER A 181 9.47 -25.33 -4.12
N GLN A 182 9.48 -24.40 -3.17
CA GLN A 182 10.00 -24.58 -1.81
C GLN A 182 8.89 -24.92 -0.80
N GLY A 183 7.62 -25.00 -1.25
CA GLY A 183 6.46 -25.27 -0.41
C GLY A 183 5.89 -24.05 0.30
N ASN A 184 6.43 -22.85 0.06
CA ASN A 184 5.87 -21.62 0.62
C ASN A 184 4.52 -21.32 -0.04
N THR A 185 3.61 -20.74 0.73
CA THR A 185 2.34 -20.24 0.20
C THR A 185 2.59 -18.91 -0.50
N GLN A 186 2.22 -18.82 -1.78
CA GLN A 186 2.27 -17.60 -2.56
C GLN A 186 0.85 -17.11 -2.83
N ILE A 187 0.52 -15.90 -2.33
CA ILE A 187 -0.75 -15.22 -2.58
C ILE A 187 -0.47 -14.05 -3.50
N THR A 188 -1.16 -14.01 -4.63
CA THR A 188 -0.97 -12.96 -5.65
C THR A 188 -2.28 -12.24 -5.92
N TYR A 189 -2.29 -10.93 -5.72
CA TYR A 189 -3.37 -10.02 -6.10
C TYR A 189 -2.99 -9.34 -7.41
N THR A 190 -3.85 -9.50 -8.42
CA THR A 190 -3.70 -8.83 -9.72
C THR A 190 -4.80 -7.79 -9.85
N ILE A 191 -4.41 -6.55 -10.03
CA ILE A 191 -5.27 -5.37 -10.07
C ILE A 191 -5.12 -4.73 -11.45
N VAL A 192 -6.24 -4.42 -12.10
CA VAL A 192 -6.25 -3.71 -13.38
C VAL A 192 -7.19 -2.53 -13.31
N HIS A 193 -6.78 -1.39 -13.90
CA HIS A 193 -7.59 -0.18 -14.03
C HIS A 193 -8.18 0.30 -12.68
N LEU A 194 -7.32 0.50 -11.69
CA LEU A 194 -7.73 1.04 -10.38
C LEU A 194 -7.51 2.56 -10.34
N PRO A 195 -8.55 3.34 -9.99
CA PRO A 195 -8.42 4.78 -9.80
C PRO A 195 -7.39 5.12 -8.71
N GLY A 196 -6.70 6.24 -8.90
CA GLY A 196 -5.81 6.80 -7.89
C GLY A 196 -6.57 7.25 -6.64
N MET A 197 -5.90 7.25 -5.50
CA MET A 197 -6.44 7.81 -4.27
C MET A 197 -6.52 9.32 -4.41
N LYS A 198 -7.70 9.89 -4.18
CA LYS A 198 -7.91 11.33 -4.09
C LYS A 198 -8.43 11.64 -2.69
N GLN A 199 -7.81 12.60 -2.05
CA GLN A 199 -8.27 13.08 -0.76
C GLN A 199 -9.13 14.31 -0.98
N GLU A 200 -10.42 14.22 -0.63
CA GLU A 200 -11.40 15.29 -0.79
C GLU A 200 -11.85 15.76 0.61
N GLU A 201 -12.22 17.03 0.71
CA GLU A 201 -12.76 17.58 1.95
C GLU A 201 -14.07 16.87 2.34
N GLY A 202 -14.19 16.44 3.61
CA GLY A 202 -15.35 15.69 4.09
C GLY A 202 -15.41 14.22 3.69
N MET A 203 -14.40 13.70 3.01
CA MET A 203 -14.33 12.29 2.64
C MET A 203 -14.21 11.39 3.90
N PRO A 204 -14.87 10.21 3.92
CA PRO A 204 -14.65 9.22 4.97
C PRO A 204 -13.17 8.81 5.06
N PRO A 205 -12.73 8.24 6.20
CA PRO A 205 -11.37 7.74 6.34
C PRO A 205 -10.95 6.83 5.18
N VAL A 206 -9.73 6.97 4.72
CA VAL A 206 -9.16 6.24 3.55
C VAL A 206 -9.43 4.73 3.62
N ALA A 207 -9.37 4.14 4.82
CA ALA A 207 -9.64 2.72 5.05
C ALA A 207 -11.11 2.31 4.83
N GLN A 208 -12.06 3.25 4.82
CA GLN A 208 -13.47 2.95 4.52
C GLN A 208 -13.78 2.98 3.03
N VAL A 209 -12.92 3.60 2.23
CA VAL A 209 -13.19 3.87 0.81
C VAL A 209 -12.32 3.02 -0.10
N TYR A 210 -11.02 2.96 0.17
CA TYR A 210 -10.07 2.35 -0.75
C TYR A 210 -9.78 0.87 -0.45
N PRO A 211 -9.56 0.05 -1.50
CA PRO A 211 -9.24 -1.36 -1.34
C PRO A 211 -7.92 -1.54 -0.61
N HIS A 212 -7.96 -2.36 0.43
CA HIS A 212 -6.80 -2.68 1.23
C HIS A 212 -6.87 -4.08 1.84
N LEU A 213 -5.74 -4.56 2.27
CA LEU A 213 -5.60 -5.81 3.02
C LEU A 213 -5.37 -5.46 4.49
N LEU A 214 -6.15 -6.07 5.38
CA LEU A 214 -5.83 -6.15 6.79
C LEU A 214 -5.03 -7.42 7.03
N ILE A 215 -3.92 -7.30 7.76
CA ILE A 215 -3.01 -8.40 8.05
C ILE A 215 -3.10 -8.69 9.55
N THR A 216 -3.39 -9.94 9.88
CA THR A 216 -3.55 -10.41 11.25
C THR A 216 -2.69 -11.66 11.47
N GLY A 217 -2.40 -12.00 12.74
CA GLY A 217 -1.56 -13.14 13.09
C GLY A 217 -0.30 -12.76 13.87
N SER A 218 -0.04 -11.45 14.07
CA SER A 218 1.11 -11.00 14.87
C SER A 218 0.99 -11.32 16.37
N PHE A 219 -0.23 -11.60 16.84
CA PHE A 219 -0.51 -12.02 18.21
C PHE A 219 -1.18 -13.39 18.21
N THR A 220 -0.74 -14.29 19.07
CA THR A 220 -1.29 -15.63 19.20
C THR A 220 -2.70 -15.64 19.80
N ASN A 221 -3.01 -14.67 20.67
CA ASN A 221 -4.30 -14.50 21.34
C ASN A 221 -4.45 -13.06 21.89
N HIS A 222 -5.61 -12.76 22.48
CA HIS A 222 -5.88 -11.45 23.06
C HIS A 222 -4.97 -11.14 24.27
N GLU A 223 -4.58 -12.13 25.04
CA GLU A 223 -3.68 -11.93 26.18
C GLU A 223 -2.31 -11.41 25.72
N ALA A 224 -1.73 -11.99 24.68
CA ALA A 224 -0.48 -11.53 24.10
C ALA A 224 -0.57 -10.06 23.60
N LEU A 225 -1.72 -9.67 23.02
CA LEU A 225 -1.98 -8.29 22.63
C LEU A 225 -2.05 -7.35 23.84
N TYR A 226 -2.77 -7.75 24.92
CA TYR A 226 -2.86 -6.95 26.13
C TYR A 226 -1.50 -6.80 26.82
N GLN A 227 -0.72 -7.86 26.91
CA GLN A 227 0.62 -7.81 27.50
C GLN A 227 1.52 -6.85 26.74
N TRP A 228 1.52 -6.93 25.41
CA TRP A 228 2.26 -5.99 24.56
C TRP A 228 1.78 -4.55 24.75
N SER A 229 0.48 -4.29 24.76
CA SER A 229 -0.10 -2.96 25.00
C SER A 229 0.30 -2.40 26.37
N ASN A 230 0.29 -3.24 27.41
CA ASN A 230 0.71 -2.87 28.75
C ASN A 230 2.21 -2.53 28.79
N GLN A 231 3.06 -3.27 28.07
CA GLN A 231 4.49 -2.95 27.96
C GLN A 231 4.72 -1.59 27.33
N LEU A 232 3.98 -1.23 26.27
CA LEU A 232 4.07 0.11 25.65
C LEU A 232 3.62 1.23 26.61
N ALA A 233 2.69 0.96 27.51
CA ALA A 233 2.19 1.93 28.48
C ALA A 233 3.11 2.06 29.72
N GLN A 234 4.10 1.19 29.90
CA GLN A 234 5.03 1.28 31.03
C GLN A 234 6.00 2.43 30.80
N VAL A 235 5.94 3.40 31.70
CA VAL A 235 6.94 4.46 31.77
C VAL A 235 8.14 3.95 32.53
N ASP A 236 9.33 3.97 31.94
CA ASP A 236 10.56 3.69 32.66
C ASP A 236 10.78 4.77 33.73
N CYS A 237 10.51 4.41 34.98
CA CYS A 237 10.69 5.31 36.13
C CYS A 237 12.16 5.64 36.46
N HIS A 238 13.10 5.09 35.71
CA HIS A 238 14.53 5.29 35.90
C HIS A 238 15.10 6.45 35.07
N ILE A 239 14.26 7.28 34.43
CA ILE A 239 14.70 8.53 33.82
C ILE A 239 15.14 9.46 34.97
N PRO A 240 16.45 9.83 35.07
CA PRO A 240 17.01 10.56 36.20
C PRO A 240 16.35 11.93 36.45
N GLU A 241 15.71 12.49 35.46
CA GLU A 241 15.06 13.81 35.45
C GLU A 241 13.61 13.78 35.97
N LEU A 242 12.96 12.63 36.04
CA LEU A 242 11.57 12.49 36.52
C LEU A 242 11.38 12.86 38.02
N PRO A 243 12.32 12.61 38.92
CA PRO A 243 12.21 13.08 40.30
C PRO A 243 12.23 14.60 40.47
N ALA A 244 12.86 15.35 39.56
CA ALA A 244 12.94 16.80 39.57
C ALA A 244 11.62 17.48 39.18
N LEU A 245 10.75 16.81 38.43
CA LEU A 245 9.44 17.32 38.00
C LEU A 245 8.31 17.10 39.00
N ARG A 246 8.57 16.40 40.13
CA ARG A 246 7.59 16.14 41.21
C ARG A 246 7.67 17.09 42.38
N ARG A 247 8.38 18.23 42.28
CA ARG A 247 8.48 19.24 43.33
C ARG A 247 7.73 20.52 42.95
#